data_fc560f88ebde595cea8f5e6095b56409
#
_entry.id   fc560f88ebde595cea8f5e6095b56409
#
_cell.length_a   1.000
_cell.length_b   1.000
_cell.length_c   1.000
_cell.angle_alpha   90.00
_cell.angle_beta   90.00
_cell.angle_gamma   90.00
#
_symmetry.space_group_name_H-M   'P 1'
#
loop_
_entity.id
_entity.type
_entity.pdbx_description
1 polymer ?
#
loop_
_entity_poly.entity_id
_entity_poly.type
_entity_poly.pdbx_seq_one_letter_code
_entity_poly.pdbx_strand_id
1 'polypeptide(L)'
;MIKQLTSIILCFVLTACGSDTSDTTPTDITSNKPPTNTPLPSSPTPLPNMSFDQSFIDDVSEFVKLAHAVQYFYPSAEVRGSDWSLFIAESIVELNQTSSTNRREKGIELLRQIAPYLVTQQNHIPKLLPNAQTYTWIQNAPANVSAYTSLLTAGSFNELQEREFAPNELFVTLNFYQSSLYLPLYLPVKTELTGGTYTELGRWQVEPNFAHIETCMATVSGMWANIQHFWPYFEQIDVDWPASLNPLLAACLIEEPNKRLQLINTEFTKLNDNHIIIKTTNMLTNNNTYYGTFYYEIVEGKAIVTSAQQDDPNGVEVGDELLTVNGEDIIEYLSRKALYSLKSELQRLSHTARQQFFFTEKIPLSFTLKKSTGTTYQATITPIEPSEIKPLVSSPYVPHSPSNIEYLGDNIYKLNIYNVTPDDLNAIKETLKNAQAVVIDFRHYPQSWDGWRSVLSWFIKQDAINDTLSVLWQGAPNQADKKAQSFQQIIHRDANPLSIPAIVLSSRRSQSQGEHALIFARSGGLPILGEHTSGINGTVFGIPFFGGVGEGNLGVELHYTNTLSSRYNGDPLINAGIAPDYLVPRTRESIINGTDNQVERAIDILKSEL
;
A
#
# COMPACT_ATOMS: atom_id res chain seq x y z
N MET A 1 -18.39 -4.65 32.15
CA MET A 1 -17.03 -4.97 31.64
C MET A 1 -16.86 -4.71 30.13
N ILE A 2 -17.90 -4.42 29.39
CA ILE A 2 -17.87 -4.15 27.91
C ILE A 2 -17.50 -2.69 27.57
N LYS A 3 -17.45 -1.78 28.54
CA LYS A 3 -17.18 -0.34 28.29
C LYS A 3 -15.71 0.09 28.29
N GLN A 4 -14.75 -0.79 28.58
CA GLN A 4 -13.32 -0.43 28.63
C GLN A 4 -12.51 -0.83 27.37
N LEU A 5 -13.04 -1.68 26.48
CA LEU A 5 -12.36 -2.04 25.24
C LEU A 5 -12.58 -1.02 24.10
N THR A 6 -13.62 -0.22 24.19
CA THR A 6 -13.98 0.76 23.12
C THR A 6 -13.10 2.02 23.15
N SER A 7 -12.37 2.29 24.23
CA SER A 7 -11.55 3.50 24.38
C SER A 7 -10.11 3.37 23.86
N ILE A 8 -9.63 2.18 23.54
CA ILE A 8 -8.24 1.97 23.08
C ILE A 8 -8.12 2.04 21.55
N ILE A 9 -9.21 1.89 20.82
CA ILE A 9 -9.22 1.87 19.33
C ILE A 9 -9.26 3.28 18.72
N LEU A 10 -9.54 4.33 19.49
CA LEU A 10 -9.78 5.68 18.95
C LEU A 10 -8.53 6.57 18.81
N CYS A 11 -7.33 6.10 19.18
CA CYS A 11 -6.11 6.94 19.18
C CYS A 11 -5.09 6.66 18.06
N PHE A 12 -5.34 5.75 17.10
CA PHE A 12 -4.30 5.32 16.16
C PHE A 12 -4.57 5.55 14.67
N VAL A 13 -5.42 6.50 14.30
CA VAL A 13 -5.70 6.78 12.86
C VAL A 13 -5.00 8.04 12.32
N LEU A 14 -4.12 8.69 13.08
CA LEU A 14 -3.55 9.97 12.64
C LEU A 14 -2.03 10.03 12.85
N THR A 15 -1.24 9.34 12.02
CA THR A 15 0.10 9.83 11.66
C THR A 15 0.59 9.13 10.38
N ALA A 16 0.21 9.68 9.26
CA ALA A 16 0.95 9.49 8.00
C ALA A 16 1.01 10.84 7.29
N CYS A 17 2.19 11.42 7.25
CA CYS A 17 2.61 12.67 6.63
C CYS A 17 2.47 13.94 7.51
N GLY A 18 3.55 14.24 8.22
CA GLY A 18 3.81 15.53 8.85
C GLY A 18 5.05 15.43 9.74
N SER A 19 6.17 15.96 9.24
CA SER A 19 7.38 16.15 10.03
C SER A 19 7.12 17.21 11.11
N ASP A 20 7.28 16.85 12.38
CA ASP A 20 7.75 17.81 13.38
C ASP A 20 8.43 17.08 14.54
N THR A 21 9.64 17.54 14.78
CA THR A 21 10.53 17.14 15.83
C THR A 21 10.09 17.70 17.17
N SER A 22 9.89 16.86 18.18
CA SER A 22 10.06 17.30 19.57
C SER A 22 10.56 16.15 20.44
N ASP A 23 11.76 16.36 20.98
CA ASP A 23 12.43 15.60 22.00
C ASP A 23 11.54 15.32 23.23
N THR A 24 11.39 14.04 23.58
CA THR A 24 11.16 13.67 24.98
C THR A 24 11.91 12.35 25.24
N THR A 25 12.95 12.44 26.05
CA THR A 25 13.73 11.35 26.60
C THR A 25 12.87 10.38 27.42
N PRO A 26 13.02 9.06 27.23
CA PRO A 26 12.43 8.08 28.15
C PRO A 26 13.35 7.88 29.36
N THR A 27 12.75 7.89 30.52
CA THR A 27 13.37 7.57 31.83
C THR A 27 13.76 6.10 31.92
N ASP A 28 14.98 5.87 32.38
CA ASP A 28 15.57 4.59 32.74
C ASP A 28 14.67 3.70 33.60
N ILE A 29 14.44 2.47 33.12
CA ILE A 29 14.06 1.34 33.95
C ILE A 29 15.23 0.37 33.99
N THR A 30 15.95 0.39 35.08
CA THR A 30 17.02 -0.55 35.39
C THR A 30 16.46 -1.96 35.59
N SER A 31 16.72 -2.86 34.68
CA SER A 31 16.50 -4.29 34.85
C SER A 31 17.77 -4.96 35.34
N ASN A 32 17.77 -5.47 36.54
CA ASN A 32 18.79 -6.38 37.07
C ASN A 32 18.64 -7.75 36.39
N LYS A 33 19.49 -8.03 35.39
CA LYS A 33 19.67 -9.37 34.80
C LYS A 33 21.00 -9.93 35.32
N PRO A 34 21.06 -11.17 35.82
CA PRO A 34 22.33 -11.79 36.17
C PRO A 34 23.14 -12.05 34.87
N PRO A 35 24.47 -11.92 34.92
CA PRO A 35 25.29 -12.15 33.74
C PRO A 35 25.33 -13.63 33.41
N THR A 36 24.74 -14.01 32.31
CA THR A 36 25.03 -15.29 31.65
C THR A 36 26.34 -15.12 30.87
N ASN A 37 27.37 -15.83 31.26
CA ASN A 37 28.61 -15.97 30.49
C ASN A 37 28.29 -16.77 29.21
N THR A 38 27.77 -16.10 28.20
CA THR A 38 27.77 -16.59 26.83
C THR A 38 29.09 -16.12 26.21
N PRO A 39 29.89 -16.98 25.55
CA PRO A 39 31.08 -16.53 24.84
C PRO A 39 30.67 -15.45 23.84
N LEU A 40 31.41 -14.35 23.79
CA LEU A 40 31.30 -13.37 22.72
C LEU A 40 31.41 -14.12 21.37
N PRO A 41 30.54 -13.87 20.40
CA PRO A 41 30.65 -14.47 19.09
C PRO A 41 32.02 -14.13 18.49
N SER A 42 32.65 -15.12 17.89
CA SER A 42 33.83 -14.90 17.04
C SER A 42 33.46 -13.88 15.96
N SER A 43 34.40 -13.05 15.55
CA SER A 43 34.18 -12.07 14.46
C SER A 43 33.44 -12.72 13.29
N PRO A 44 32.43 -12.05 12.69
CA PRO A 44 31.62 -12.63 11.61
C PRO A 44 32.52 -13.11 10.47
N THR A 45 32.20 -14.27 9.91
CA THR A 45 32.95 -14.87 8.81
C THR A 45 32.52 -14.22 7.49
N PRO A 46 33.47 -13.93 6.56
CA PRO A 46 33.12 -13.47 5.21
C PRO A 46 32.17 -14.44 4.53
N LEU A 47 31.24 -13.91 3.72
CA LEU A 47 30.30 -14.72 2.95
C LEU A 47 31.07 -15.69 2.03
N PRO A 48 30.66 -16.96 1.96
CA PRO A 48 31.24 -17.93 1.05
C PRO A 48 30.80 -17.64 -0.40
N ASN A 49 31.53 -18.21 -1.36
CA ASN A 49 31.04 -18.23 -2.74
C ASN A 49 29.76 -19.06 -2.81
N MET A 50 28.68 -18.42 -3.26
CA MET A 50 27.37 -19.03 -3.39
C MET A 50 27.08 -19.38 -4.85
N SER A 51 26.45 -20.54 -5.08
CA SER A 51 25.96 -20.92 -6.41
C SER A 51 24.45 -21.13 -6.34
N PHE A 52 23.77 -20.62 -7.35
CA PHE A 52 22.32 -20.60 -7.41
C PHE A 52 21.84 -21.30 -8.67
N ASP A 53 21.12 -22.38 -8.49
CA ASP A 53 20.37 -23.07 -9.54
C ASP A 53 18.89 -23.10 -9.18
N GLN A 54 18.04 -23.59 -10.07
CA GLN A 54 16.61 -23.69 -9.85
C GLN A 54 16.26 -24.57 -8.63
N SER A 55 17.02 -25.63 -8.40
CA SER A 55 16.84 -26.51 -7.26
C SER A 55 17.06 -25.76 -5.94
N PHE A 56 18.05 -24.87 -5.90
CA PHE A 56 18.29 -24.05 -4.71
C PHE A 56 17.17 -23.04 -4.48
N ILE A 57 16.64 -22.41 -5.54
CA ILE A 57 15.49 -21.49 -5.43
C ILE A 57 14.28 -22.23 -4.85
N ASP A 58 14.02 -23.46 -5.30
CA ASP A 58 12.91 -24.28 -4.80
C ASP A 58 13.12 -24.62 -3.31
N ASP A 59 14.34 -24.98 -2.90
CA ASP A 59 14.68 -25.25 -1.50
C ASP A 59 14.53 -24.01 -0.61
N VAL A 60 14.98 -22.83 -1.08
CA VAL A 60 14.78 -21.56 -0.37
C VAL A 60 13.29 -21.23 -0.27
N SER A 61 12.54 -21.42 -1.35
CA SER A 61 11.08 -21.21 -1.35
C SER A 61 10.38 -22.04 -0.27
N GLU A 62 10.70 -23.32 -0.16
CA GLU A 62 10.14 -24.17 0.89
C GLU A 62 10.54 -23.68 2.30
N PHE A 63 11.82 -23.34 2.50
CA PHE A 63 12.31 -22.86 3.79
C PHE A 63 11.63 -21.55 4.21
N VAL A 64 11.54 -20.55 3.33
CA VAL A 64 10.99 -19.23 3.71
C VAL A 64 9.47 -19.27 3.96
N LYS A 65 8.73 -20.13 3.26
CA LYS A 65 7.30 -20.38 3.58
C LYS A 65 7.13 -20.84 5.01
N LEU A 66 7.95 -21.82 5.42
CA LEU A 66 7.94 -22.34 6.78
C LEU A 66 8.42 -21.29 7.80
N ALA A 67 9.53 -20.60 7.50
CA ALA A 67 10.11 -19.58 8.37
C ALA A 67 9.11 -18.46 8.68
N HIS A 68 8.41 -17.95 7.67
CA HIS A 68 7.41 -16.89 7.87
C HIS A 68 6.13 -17.41 8.56
N ALA A 69 5.73 -18.66 8.36
CA ALA A 69 4.65 -19.26 9.15
C ALA A 69 5.03 -19.32 10.64
N VAL A 70 6.28 -19.66 10.96
CA VAL A 70 6.81 -19.62 12.33
C VAL A 70 6.84 -18.18 12.84
N GLN A 71 7.40 -17.25 12.06
CA GLN A 71 7.53 -15.83 12.43
C GLN A 71 6.21 -15.22 12.91
N TYR A 72 5.12 -15.49 12.20
CA TYR A 72 3.84 -14.85 12.48
C TYR A 72 2.93 -15.62 13.42
N PHE A 73 3.07 -16.95 13.50
CA PHE A 73 2.07 -17.78 14.18
C PHE A 73 2.59 -18.68 15.30
N TYR A 74 3.91 -18.78 15.49
CA TYR A 74 4.47 -19.50 16.64
C TYR A 74 4.47 -18.59 17.88
N PRO A 75 3.64 -18.85 18.92
CA PRO A 75 3.35 -17.87 19.97
C PRO A 75 4.41 -17.89 21.09
N SER A 76 5.63 -17.39 20.81
CA SER A 76 6.69 -17.20 21.81
C SER A 76 7.32 -15.82 21.75
N ALA A 77 7.83 -15.36 22.90
CA ALA A 77 8.52 -14.08 23.02
C ALA A 77 9.82 -14.06 22.19
N GLU A 78 10.50 -15.19 22.10
CA GLU A 78 11.74 -15.37 21.35
C GLU A 78 11.49 -15.18 19.84
N VAL A 79 10.44 -15.80 19.30
CA VAL A 79 10.04 -15.62 17.90
C VAL A 79 9.70 -14.15 17.63
N ARG A 80 8.94 -13.49 18.52
CA ARG A 80 8.57 -12.09 18.38
C ARG A 80 9.77 -11.14 18.46
N GLY A 81 10.75 -11.44 19.31
CA GLY A 81 11.92 -10.61 19.54
C GLY A 81 13.08 -10.84 18.56
N SER A 82 12.94 -11.80 17.65
CA SER A 82 14.00 -12.15 16.68
C SER A 82 14.05 -11.18 15.50
N ASP A 83 15.27 -10.89 15.00
CA ASP A 83 15.48 -10.24 13.71
C ASP A 83 15.29 -11.25 12.58
N TRP A 84 14.08 -11.33 12.05
CA TRP A 84 13.72 -12.29 11.01
C TRP A 84 14.36 -11.99 9.66
N SER A 85 14.62 -10.73 9.34
CA SER A 85 15.30 -10.37 8.10
C SER A 85 16.72 -10.91 8.09
N LEU A 86 17.46 -10.69 9.19
CA LEU A 86 18.82 -11.20 9.35
C LEU A 86 18.81 -12.74 9.45
N PHE A 87 17.92 -13.33 10.26
CA PHE A 87 17.82 -14.77 10.41
C PHE A 87 17.60 -15.49 9.07
N ILE A 88 16.69 -14.98 8.23
CA ILE A 88 16.41 -15.60 6.93
C ILE A 88 17.60 -15.43 5.99
N ALA A 89 18.24 -14.24 5.94
CA ALA A 89 19.39 -14.01 5.09
C ALA A 89 20.56 -14.94 5.44
N GLU A 90 20.90 -15.07 6.73
CA GLU A 90 21.94 -16.00 7.17
C GLU A 90 21.56 -17.48 6.97
N SER A 91 20.28 -17.82 7.14
CA SER A 91 19.80 -19.18 6.85
C SER A 91 19.93 -19.53 5.37
N ILE A 92 19.72 -18.57 4.46
CA ILE A 92 19.93 -18.77 3.01
C ILE A 92 21.41 -19.09 2.73
N VAL A 93 22.35 -18.40 3.37
CA VAL A 93 23.78 -18.70 3.26
C VAL A 93 24.09 -20.12 3.76
N GLU A 94 23.58 -20.50 4.93
CA GLU A 94 23.73 -21.86 5.50
C GLU A 94 23.18 -22.96 4.57
N LEU A 95 21.99 -22.73 4.03
CA LEU A 95 21.36 -23.67 3.10
C LEU A 95 22.17 -23.82 1.81
N ASN A 96 22.78 -22.74 1.32
CA ASN A 96 23.65 -22.80 0.14
C ASN A 96 24.92 -23.61 0.40
N GLN A 97 25.48 -23.57 1.61
CA GLN A 97 26.64 -24.37 2.02
C GLN A 97 26.26 -25.83 2.34
N THR A 98 24.98 -26.14 2.40
CA THR A 98 24.46 -27.48 2.73
C THR A 98 24.16 -28.25 1.45
N SER A 99 24.53 -29.55 1.40
CA SER A 99 24.14 -30.40 0.26
C SER A 99 22.62 -30.47 0.09
N SER A 100 22.14 -30.53 -1.16
CA SER A 100 20.70 -30.53 -1.47
C SER A 100 19.92 -31.61 -0.70
N THR A 101 20.53 -32.76 -0.47
CA THR A 101 19.92 -33.87 0.29
C THR A 101 19.73 -33.55 1.78
N ASN A 102 20.47 -32.60 2.34
CA ASN A 102 20.46 -32.27 3.76
C ASN A 102 19.80 -30.91 4.08
N ARG A 103 19.42 -30.14 3.05
CA ARG A 103 18.83 -28.79 3.25
C ARG A 103 17.55 -28.83 4.06
N ARG A 104 16.74 -29.88 3.89
CA ARG A 104 15.52 -30.06 4.67
C ARG A 104 15.80 -30.15 6.17
N GLU A 105 16.70 -31.06 6.57
CA GLU A 105 17.09 -31.23 7.98
C GLU A 105 17.73 -29.95 8.53
N LYS A 106 18.57 -29.30 7.73
CA LYS A 106 19.22 -28.05 8.10
C LYS A 106 18.21 -26.93 8.31
N GLY A 107 17.21 -26.78 7.45
CA GLY A 107 16.14 -25.79 7.62
C GLY A 107 15.35 -25.98 8.91
N ILE A 108 15.01 -27.22 9.26
CA ILE A 108 14.34 -27.54 10.52
C ILE A 108 15.27 -27.24 11.72
N GLU A 109 16.54 -27.60 11.64
CA GLU A 109 17.54 -27.33 12.68
C GLU A 109 17.64 -25.82 12.96
N LEU A 110 17.73 -25.01 11.91
CA LEU A 110 17.82 -23.54 12.03
C LEU A 110 16.57 -22.98 12.72
N LEU A 111 15.39 -23.34 12.28
CA LEU A 111 14.14 -22.84 12.87
C LEU A 111 13.93 -23.28 14.32
N ARG A 112 14.36 -24.49 14.68
CA ARG A 112 14.24 -24.99 16.05
C ARG A 112 15.12 -24.26 17.07
N GLN A 113 16.12 -23.50 16.62
CA GLN A 113 16.89 -22.63 17.51
C GLN A 113 16.00 -21.55 18.14
N ILE A 114 14.96 -21.11 17.43
CA ILE A 114 14.02 -20.07 17.89
C ILE A 114 12.66 -20.71 18.26
N ALA A 115 12.24 -21.74 17.54
CA ALA A 115 10.94 -22.38 17.66
C ALA A 115 11.08 -23.89 17.97
N PRO A 116 11.50 -24.30 19.18
CA PRO A 116 11.86 -25.67 19.51
C PRO A 116 10.68 -26.67 19.39
N TYR A 117 9.44 -26.20 19.48
CA TYR A 117 8.25 -27.04 19.33
C TYR A 117 7.68 -27.07 17.89
N LEU A 118 8.47 -26.65 16.91
CA LEU A 118 8.21 -27.01 15.51
C LEU A 118 8.61 -28.48 15.34
N VAL A 119 7.62 -29.39 15.35
CA VAL A 119 7.86 -30.83 15.47
C VAL A 119 7.42 -31.58 14.24
N THR A 120 8.06 -32.76 14.02
CA THR A 120 7.75 -33.69 12.93
C THR A 120 6.72 -34.75 13.31
N GLN A 121 6.36 -34.83 14.59
CA GLN A 121 5.38 -35.77 15.12
C GLN A 121 4.39 -35.03 16.03
N GLN A 122 3.11 -35.18 15.78
CA GLN A 122 2.04 -34.48 16.50
C GLN A 122 2.07 -34.72 18.02
N ASN A 123 2.45 -35.93 18.45
CA ASN A 123 2.54 -36.29 19.88
C ASN A 123 3.67 -35.58 20.63
N HIS A 124 4.56 -34.85 19.92
CA HIS A 124 5.60 -34.01 20.52
C HIS A 124 5.16 -32.57 20.74
N ILE A 125 3.97 -32.19 20.29
CA ILE A 125 3.40 -30.87 20.59
C ILE A 125 3.14 -30.80 22.11
N PRO A 126 3.52 -29.68 22.79
CA PRO A 126 3.26 -29.50 24.20
C PRO A 126 1.78 -29.64 24.53
N LYS A 127 1.46 -30.48 25.52
CA LYS A 127 0.09 -30.65 25.98
C LYS A 127 -0.33 -29.43 26.78
N LEU A 128 -1.48 -28.87 26.44
CA LEU A 128 -2.12 -27.83 27.24
C LEU A 128 -2.83 -28.51 28.42
N LEU A 129 -2.42 -28.17 29.62
CA LEU A 129 -3.04 -28.69 30.84
C LEU A 129 -4.26 -27.85 31.22
N PRO A 130 -5.34 -28.44 31.74
CA PRO A 130 -6.45 -27.68 32.30
C PRO A 130 -5.93 -26.67 33.34
N ASN A 131 -6.41 -25.44 33.28
CA ASN A 131 -6.00 -24.32 34.14
C ASN A 131 -4.54 -23.85 34.02
N ALA A 132 -3.78 -24.30 33.02
CA ALA A 132 -2.47 -23.75 32.71
C ALA A 132 -2.62 -22.47 31.87
N GLN A 133 -1.85 -21.46 32.20
CA GLN A 133 -1.76 -20.26 31.36
C GLN A 133 -1.15 -20.62 30.01
N THR A 134 -1.73 -20.09 28.94
CA THR A 134 -1.38 -20.43 27.57
C THR A 134 -1.31 -19.15 26.73
N TYR A 135 -0.33 -19.09 25.83
CA TYR A 135 -0.21 -18.05 24.82
C TYR A 135 -0.78 -18.52 23.47
N THR A 136 -1.45 -17.63 22.79
CA THR A 136 -1.75 -17.72 21.37
C THR A 136 -1.60 -16.32 20.74
N TRP A 137 -1.30 -16.27 19.47
CA TRP A 137 -1.21 -15.03 18.74
C TRP A 137 -2.38 -14.85 17.80
N ILE A 138 -2.90 -13.62 17.75
CA ILE A 138 -3.88 -13.17 16.78
C ILE A 138 -3.34 -11.89 16.18
N GLN A 139 -3.29 -11.84 14.87
CA GLN A 139 -2.66 -10.75 14.15
C GLN A 139 -3.56 -10.23 13.04
N ASN A 140 -3.47 -8.93 12.76
CA ASN A 140 -4.09 -8.30 11.59
C ASN A 140 -3.07 -7.57 10.72
N ALA A 141 -1.79 -7.62 11.12
CA ALA A 141 -0.63 -7.06 10.41
C ALA A 141 0.65 -7.73 10.93
N PRO A 142 1.79 -7.56 10.26
CA PRO A 142 3.08 -8.06 10.71
C PRO A 142 3.47 -7.52 12.08
N ALA A 143 4.16 -8.32 12.87
CA ALA A 143 4.58 -8.01 14.23
C ALA A 143 5.51 -6.79 14.36
N ASN A 144 6.13 -6.32 13.28
CA ASN A 144 7.03 -5.16 13.29
C ASN A 144 6.31 -3.82 13.42
N VAL A 145 5.02 -3.80 13.17
CA VAL A 145 4.21 -2.60 13.37
C VAL A 145 3.58 -2.72 14.74
N SER A 146 4.12 -2.00 15.69
CA SER A 146 3.91 -2.12 17.13
C SER A 146 2.47 -2.13 17.65
N ALA A 147 1.46 -1.95 16.79
CA ALA A 147 0.08 -1.73 17.22
C ALA A 147 -0.85 -2.96 17.09
N TYR A 148 -0.48 -4.00 16.37
CA TYR A 148 -1.49 -4.95 15.88
C TYR A 148 -1.27 -6.43 16.25
N THR A 149 -0.22 -6.75 17.01
CA THR A 149 -0.05 -8.11 17.52
C THR A 149 -0.66 -8.21 18.91
N SER A 150 -1.65 -9.08 19.08
CA SER A 150 -2.23 -9.39 20.38
C SER A 150 -1.69 -10.70 20.88
N LEU A 151 -1.01 -10.69 22.02
CA LEU A 151 -0.68 -11.90 22.77
C LEU A 151 -1.81 -12.15 23.77
N LEU A 152 -2.57 -13.22 23.56
CA LEU A 152 -3.62 -13.63 24.48
C LEU A 152 -3.04 -14.59 25.51
N THR A 153 -3.32 -14.31 26.78
CA THR A 153 -3.07 -15.20 27.89
C THR A 153 -4.41 -15.72 28.39
N ALA A 154 -4.59 -17.01 28.42
CA ALA A 154 -5.83 -17.63 28.90
C ALA A 154 -5.56 -18.58 30.07
N GLY A 155 -6.53 -18.73 30.95
CA GLY A 155 -6.44 -19.60 32.13
C GLY A 155 -6.71 -21.06 31.79
N SER A 156 -7.52 -21.33 30.75
CA SER A 156 -7.85 -22.69 30.33
C SER A 156 -8.04 -22.77 28.82
N PHE A 157 -7.94 -23.99 28.28
CA PHE A 157 -8.18 -24.23 26.86
C PHE A 157 -9.61 -23.88 26.42
N ASN A 158 -10.61 -24.17 27.25
CA ASN A 158 -12.00 -23.83 26.95
C ASN A 158 -12.22 -22.33 26.82
N GLU A 159 -11.59 -21.53 27.72
CA GLU A 159 -11.65 -20.07 27.62
C GLU A 159 -11.00 -19.55 26.34
N LEU A 160 -9.97 -20.22 25.82
CA LEU A 160 -9.33 -19.84 24.56
C LEU A 160 -10.25 -20.08 23.35
N GLN A 161 -10.94 -21.22 23.31
CA GLN A 161 -11.86 -21.54 22.23
C GLN A 161 -13.10 -20.62 22.18
N GLU A 162 -13.50 -20.07 23.31
CA GLU A 162 -14.62 -19.14 23.41
C GLU A 162 -14.28 -17.71 22.99
N ARG A 163 -13.00 -17.39 22.73
CA ARG A 163 -12.57 -16.06 22.30
C ARG A 163 -12.80 -15.84 20.82
N GLU A 164 -13.39 -14.69 20.49
CA GLU A 164 -13.87 -14.37 19.14
C GLU A 164 -12.81 -14.55 18.03
N PHE A 165 -11.56 -14.17 18.29
CA PHE A 165 -10.48 -14.24 17.28
C PHE A 165 -9.44 -15.31 17.56
N ALA A 166 -9.63 -16.13 18.57
CA ALA A 166 -8.68 -17.20 18.90
C ALA A 166 -8.67 -18.28 17.80
N PRO A 167 -7.50 -18.89 17.50
CA PRO A 167 -7.43 -20.02 16.59
C PRO A 167 -8.32 -21.17 17.05
N ASN A 168 -9.01 -21.82 16.10
CA ASN A 168 -9.91 -22.93 16.39
C ASN A 168 -9.15 -24.24 16.66
N GLU A 169 -7.91 -24.36 16.15
CA GLU A 169 -7.08 -25.54 16.26
C GLU A 169 -5.86 -25.27 17.15
N LEU A 170 -5.33 -26.29 17.81
CA LEU A 170 -4.15 -26.18 18.68
C LEU A 170 -2.84 -26.07 17.91
N PHE A 171 -2.83 -26.54 16.69
CA PHE A 171 -1.70 -26.53 15.80
C PHE A 171 -2.17 -26.54 14.35
N VAL A 172 -1.29 -26.17 13.44
CA VAL A 172 -1.48 -26.33 11.99
C VAL A 172 -0.45 -27.30 11.44
N THR A 173 -0.88 -28.12 10.47
CA THR A 173 0.02 -28.98 9.70
C THR A 173 0.53 -28.22 8.50
N LEU A 174 1.84 -28.07 8.39
CA LEU A 174 2.53 -27.44 7.28
C LEU A 174 3.24 -28.50 6.44
N ASN A 175 3.19 -28.37 5.12
CA ASN A 175 3.98 -29.20 4.23
C ASN A 175 5.38 -28.59 4.08
N PHE A 176 6.41 -29.42 4.21
CA PHE A 176 7.80 -29.03 4.04
C PHE A 176 8.57 -30.17 3.40
N TYR A 177 9.04 -30.00 2.17
CA TYR A 177 9.67 -31.06 1.38
C TYR A 177 8.87 -32.37 1.39
N GLN A 178 7.57 -32.28 1.07
CA GLN A 178 6.63 -33.43 1.05
C GLN A 178 6.47 -34.17 2.39
N SER A 179 6.87 -33.53 3.49
CA SER A 179 6.68 -34.08 4.84
C SER A 179 5.85 -33.12 5.68
N SER A 180 5.13 -33.67 6.64
CA SER A 180 4.35 -32.88 7.57
C SER A 180 5.22 -32.31 8.70
N LEU A 181 5.07 -31.05 9.00
CA LEU A 181 5.53 -30.38 10.21
C LEU A 181 4.33 -29.82 10.96
N TYR A 182 4.39 -29.85 12.26
CA TYR A 182 3.33 -29.36 13.13
C TYR A 182 3.80 -28.08 13.81
N LEU A 183 3.10 -26.97 13.52
CA LEU A 183 3.32 -25.67 14.11
C LEU A 183 2.27 -25.45 15.21
N PRO A 184 2.65 -25.38 16.49
CA PRO A 184 1.70 -25.10 17.56
C PRO A 184 1.19 -23.65 17.46
N LEU A 185 -0.13 -23.45 17.57
CA LEU A 185 -0.78 -22.14 17.66
C LEU A 185 -1.04 -21.72 19.11
N TYR A 186 -0.83 -22.63 20.05
CA TYR A 186 -0.93 -22.42 21.49
C TYR A 186 0.27 -23.02 22.20
N LEU A 187 0.87 -22.27 23.12
CA LEU A 187 1.98 -22.75 23.96
C LEU A 187 1.76 -22.42 25.42
N PRO A 188 2.16 -23.32 26.36
CA PRO A 188 2.11 -23.01 27.78
C PRO A 188 2.99 -21.79 28.13
N VAL A 189 2.54 -20.94 29.08
CA VAL A 189 3.26 -19.74 29.50
C VAL A 189 4.57 -20.05 30.26
N LYS A 190 4.81 -21.27 30.65
CA LYS A 190 6.00 -21.62 31.45
C LYS A 190 7.30 -21.53 30.66
N THR A 191 8.22 -20.91 31.27
CA THR A 191 9.57 -20.43 30.94
C THR A 191 10.60 -21.49 30.51
N GLU A 192 10.27 -22.74 30.43
CA GLU A 192 11.17 -23.81 29.96
C GLU A 192 11.15 -23.98 28.42
N LEU A 193 10.41 -23.10 27.73
CA LEU A 193 10.29 -23.05 26.28
C LEU A 193 11.38 -22.22 25.61
N THR A 194 12.52 -22.05 26.23
CA THR A 194 13.56 -21.15 25.78
C THR A 194 14.30 -21.68 24.56
N GLY A 195 13.79 -21.33 23.39
CA GLY A 195 14.63 -20.98 22.26
C GLY A 195 15.29 -19.63 22.53
N GLY A 196 16.43 -19.35 21.95
CA GLY A 196 17.06 -18.02 22.07
C GLY A 196 16.40 -17.02 21.13
N THR A 197 16.35 -15.74 21.56
CA THR A 197 16.03 -14.64 20.64
C THR A 197 17.16 -14.50 19.63
N TYR A 198 16.79 -14.37 18.35
CA TYR A 198 17.75 -14.17 17.28
C TYR A 198 17.91 -12.66 17.03
N THR A 199 18.93 -12.05 17.59
CA THR A 199 19.22 -10.62 17.45
C THR A 199 20.43 -10.34 16.57
N GLU A 200 21.45 -11.20 16.70
CA GLU A 200 22.64 -11.24 15.84
C GLU A 200 23.14 -12.66 15.81
N LEU A 201 23.35 -13.22 14.64
CA LEU A 201 24.03 -14.50 14.54
C LEU A 201 25.52 -14.33 14.70
N GLY A 202 26.06 -13.28 14.20
CA GLY A 202 27.49 -13.10 14.12
C GLY A 202 28.21 -14.20 13.33
N ARG A 203 27.46 -15.05 12.61
CA ARG A 203 28.03 -16.16 11.87
C ARG A 203 28.57 -15.73 10.52
N TRP A 204 27.77 -14.93 9.79
CA TRP A 204 28.11 -14.42 8.47
C TRP A 204 28.09 -12.90 8.43
N GLN A 205 28.93 -12.30 7.61
CA GLN A 205 28.93 -10.85 7.35
C GLN A 205 27.81 -10.51 6.34
N VAL A 206 26.56 -10.67 6.73
CA VAL A 206 25.42 -10.24 5.92
C VAL A 206 25.28 -8.73 6.05
N GLU A 207 25.40 -8.03 4.92
CA GLU A 207 25.18 -6.59 4.88
C GLU A 207 23.70 -6.28 4.65
N PRO A 208 23.11 -5.28 5.34
CA PRO A 208 21.73 -4.87 5.15
C PRO A 208 21.57 -4.06 3.84
N ASN A 209 21.92 -4.67 2.71
CA ASN A 209 21.94 -4.07 1.40
C ASN A 209 21.15 -4.95 0.41
N PHE A 210 20.05 -4.42 -0.10
CA PHE A 210 19.17 -5.11 -1.05
C PHE A 210 19.86 -5.50 -2.38
N ALA A 211 21.02 -4.95 -2.68
CA ALA A 211 21.82 -5.38 -3.83
C ALA A 211 22.39 -6.80 -3.67
N HIS A 212 22.60 -7.26 -2.44
CA HIS A 212 23.13 -8.59 -2.14
C HIS A 212 22.03 -9.65 -2.26
N ILE A 213 22.37 -10.83 -2.77
CA ILE A 213 21.40 -11.87 -3.13
C ILE A 213 20.65 -12.40 -1.90
N GLU A 214 21.36 -12.73 -0.83
CA GLU A 214 20.79 -13.25 0.41
C GLU A 214 19.86 -12.24 1.09
N THR A 215 20.26 -10.96 1.09
CA THR A 215 19.45 -9.85 1.63
C THR A 215 18.22 -9.60 0.74
N CYS A 216 18.39 -9.63 -0.58
CA CYS A 216 17.28 -9.53 -1.52
C CYS A 216 16.29 -10.69 -1.33
N MET A 217 16.75 -11.94 -1.27
CA MET A 217 15.87 -13.11 -1.10
C MET A 217 15.13 -13.06 0.24
N ALA A 218 15.80 -12.68 1.33
CA ALA A 218 15.15 -12.48 2.62
C ALA A 218 14.07 -11.38 2.55
N THR A 219 14.38 -10.27 1.89
CA THR A 219 13.44 -9.15 1.70
C THR A 219 12.21 -9.56 0.89
N VAL A 220 12.39 -10.12 -0.31
CA VAL A 220 11.26 -10.48 -1.17
C VAL A 220 10.42 -11.59 -0.59
N SER A 221 11.01 -12.53 0.16
CA SER A 221 10.25 -13.55 0.89
C SER A 221 9.41 -12.95 2.02
N GLY A 222 9.93 -11.97 2.74
CA GLY A 222 9.19 -11.22 3.75
C GLY A 222 8.06 -10.40 3.14
N MET A 223 8.29 -9.74 2.01
CA MET A 223 7.24 -9.04 1.26
C MET A 223 6.15 -10.02 0.80
N TRP A 224 6.54 -11.16 0.21
CA TRP A 224 5.62 -12.19 -0.22
C TRP A 224 4.75 -12.70 0.95
N ALA A 225 5.38 -12.98 2.09
CA ALA A 225 4.71 -13.51 3.27
C ALA A 225 3.73 -12.51 3.89
N ASN A 226 4.06 -11.22 3.90
CA ASN A 226 3.14 -10.17 4.36
C ASN A 226 1.86 -10.16 3.53
N ILE A 227 1.97 -10.21 2.22
CA ILE A 227 0.80 -10.32 1.34
C ILE A 227 0.08 -11.65 1.58
N GLN A 228 0.80 -12.79 1.57
CA GLN A 228 0.23 -14.12 1.73
C GLN A 228 -0.63 -14.25 2.98
N HIS A 229 -0.20 -13.66 4.09
CA HIS A 229 -0.88 -13.80 5.36
C HIS A 229 -1.86 -12.67 5.66
N PHE A 230 -1.59 -11.45 5.23
CA PHE A 230 -2.31 -10.28 5.74
C PHE A 230 -3.03 -9.43 4.70
N TRP A 231 -2.79 -9.61 3.39
CA TRP A 231 -3.53 -8.87 2.39
C TRP A 231 -5.00 -9.32 2.32
N PRO A 232 -5.99 -8.39 2.39
CA PRO A 232 -7.36 -8.77 2.70
C PRO A 232 -8.20 -9.19 1.49
N TYR A 233 -7.69 -9.09 0.24
CA TYR A 233 -8.52 -9.16 -0.96
C TYR A 233 -8.43 -10.47 -1.75
N PHE A 234 -7.90 -11.57 -1.17
CA PHE A 234 -7.81 -12.86 -1.87
C PHE A 234 -9.18 -13.48 -2.25
N GLU A 235 -10.27 -13.07 -1.59
CA GLU A 235 -11.61 -13.51 -1.97
C GLU A 235 -12.20 -12.69 -3.14
N GLN A 236 -11.67 -11.47 -3.37
CA GLN A 236 -12.13 -10.53 -4.38
C GLN A 236 -11.27 -10.55 -5.65
N ILE A 237 -10.02 -10.97 -5.54
CA ILE A 237 -9.02 -10.99 -6.60
C ILE A 237 -8.56 -12.42 -6.83
N ASP A 238 -8.84 -12.92 -8.05
CA ASP A 238 -8.37 -14.25 -8.47
C ASP A 238 -6.87 -14.17 -8.85
N VAL A 239 -6.01 -14.58 -7.92
CA VAL A 239 -4.56 -14.59 -8.08
C VAL A 239 -3.94 -15.79 -7.39
N ASP A 240 -3.09 -16.52 -8.11
CA ASP A 240 -2.21 -17.54 -7.51
C ASP A 240 -0.96 -16.85 -6.91
N TRP A 241 -1.13 -16.23 -5.75
CA TRP A 241 -0.05 -15.54 -5.07
C TRP A 241 1.06 -16.48 -4.57
N PRO A 242 0.77 -17.68 -4.05
CA PRO A 242 1.81 -18.67 -3.72
C PRO A 242 2.80 -18.93 -4.85
N ALA A 243 2.36 -18.95 -6.11
CA ALA A 243 3.22 -19.16 -7.27
C ALA A 243 4.18 -18.00 -7.56
N SER A 244 3.93 -16.80 -7.01
CA SER A 244 4.80 -15.64 -7.20
C SER A 244 6.13 -15.72 -6.41
N LEU A 245 6.26 -16.60 -5.41
CA LEU A 245 7.46 -16.65 -4.57
C LEU A 245 8.72 -17.03 -5.35
N ASN A 246 8.68 -18.08 -6.18
CA ASN A 246 9.85 -18.51 -6.95
C ASN A 246 10.31 -17.44 -7.96
N PRO A 247 9.44 -16.79 -8.75
CA PRO A 247 9.82 -15.63 -9.56
C PRO A 247 10.44 -14.48 -8.76
N LEU A 248 9.91 -14.16 -7.57
CA LEU A 248 10.46 -13.13 -6.70
C LEU A 248 11.88 -13.48 -6.23
N LEU A 249 12.11 -14.71 -5.78
CA LEU A 249 13.45 -15.19 -5.38
C LEU A 249 14.40 -15.19 -6.57
N ALA A 250 13.96 -15.64 -7.74
CA ALA A 250 14.77 -15.66 -8.96
C ALA A 250 15.15 -14.24 -9.44
N ALA A 251 14.30 -13.24 -9.21
CA ALA A 251 14.60 -11.85 -9.55
C ALA A 251 15.84 -11.34 -8.80
N CYS A 252 16.13 -11.85 -7.60
CA CYS A 252 17.32 -11.49 -6.82
C CYS A 252 18.64 -11.89 -7.49
N LEU A 253 18.62 -12.83 -8.45
CA LEU A 253 19.81 -13.22 -9.21
C LEU A 253 20.15 -12.25 -10.35
N ILE A 254 19.31 -11.27 -10.61
CA ILE A 254 19.54 -10.25 -11.64
C ILE A 254 20.47 -9.18 -11.08
N GLU A 255 21.64 -9.00 -11.69
CA GLU A 255 22.66 -8.05 -11.24
C GLU A 255 22.22 -6.59 -11.43
N GLU A 256 21.49 -6.29 -12.53
CA GLU A 256 21.07 -4.93 -12.87
C GLU A 256 19.89 -4.50 -11.96
N PRO A 257 20.08 -3.46 -11.08
CA PRO A 257 19.10 -3.13 -10.03
C PRO A 257 17.72 -2.73 -10.54
N ASN A 258 17.65 -1.94 -11.61
CA ASN A 258 16.38 -1.49 -12.16
C ASN A 258 15.58 -2.65 -12.76
N LYS A 259 16.26 -3.58 -13.44
CA LYS A 259 15.64 -4.78 -14.00
C LYS A 259 15.17 -5.73 -12.89
N ARG A 260 15.98 -5.89 -11.83
CA ARG A 260 15.59 -6.65 -10.63
C ARG A 260 14.28 -6.10 -10.05
N LEU A 261 14.23 -4.80 -9.77
CA LEU A 261 13.04 -4.14 -9.24
C LEU A 261 11.85 -4.20 -10.18
N GLN A 262 12.07 -4.09 -11.49
CA GLN A 262 11.01 -4.25 -12.48
C GLN A 262 10.37 -5.65 -12.41
N LEU A 263 11.18 -6.71 -12.32
CA LEU A 263 10.67 -8.08 -12.21
C LEU A 263 9.90 -8.29 -10.90
N ILE A 264 10.43 -7.79 -9.78
CA ILE A 264 9.74 -7.84 -8.49
C ILE A 264 8.40 -7.10 -8.57
N ASN A 265 8.39 -5.85 -9.04
CA ASN A 265 7.15 -5.09 -9.21
C ASN A 265 6.13 -5.80 -10.11
N THR A 266 6.60 -6.47 -11.19
CA THR A 266 5.72 -7.23 -12.09
C THR A 266 4.94 -8.31 -11.36
N GLU A 267 5.55 -9.01 -10.39
CA GLU A 267 4.84 -9.99 -9.57
C GLU A 267 3.75 -9.33 -8.71
N PHE A 268 4.04 -8.20 -8.10
CA PHE A 268 3.06 -7.48 -7.27
C PHE A 268 1.91 -6.86 -8.07
N THR A 269 2.08 -6.56 -9.37
CA THR A 269 0.98 -6.06 -10.20
C THR A 269 -0.16 -7.06 -10.37
N LYS A 270 0.09 -8.36 -10.20
CA LYS A 270 -0.92 -9.41 -10.26
C LYS A 270 -2.03 -9.25 -9.21
N LEU A 271 -1.74 -8.55 -8.10
CA LEU A 271 -2.68 -8.31 -7.02
C LEU A 271 -3.77 -7.28 -7.36
N ASN A 272 -3.61 -6.52 -8.44
CA ASN A 272 -4.57 -5.48 -8.85
C ASN A 272 -4.93 -4.49 -7.73
N ASP A 273 -3.98 -4.17 -6.86
CA ASP A 273 -4.10 -3.22 -5.75
C ASP A 273 -3.04 -2.13 -5.85
N ASN A 274 -3.44 -0.92 -6.21
CA ASN A 274 -2.54 0.22 -6.41
C ASN A 274 -2.01 0.84 -5.09
N HIS A 275 -2.42 0.34 -3.94
CA HIS A 275 -1.79 0.65 -2.65
C HIS A 275 -0.49 -0.13 -2.42
N ILE A 276 -0.23 -1.16 -3.24
CA ILE A 276 1.01 -1.92 -3.13
C ILE A 276 2.13 -1.14 -3.80
N ILE A 277 3.06 -0.66 -2.99
CA ILE A 277 4.20 0.15 -3.42
C ILE A 277 5.47 -0.39 -2.77
N ILE A 278 6.47 -0.66 -3.59
CA ILE A 278 7.82 -0.99 -3.13
C ILE A 278 8.67 0.27 -3.24
N LYS A 279 9.09 0.80 -2.08
CA LYS A 279 10.00 1.95 -2.01
C LYS A 279 11.43 1.47 -1.86
N THR A 280 12.34 2.12 -2.58
CA THR A 280 13.79 1.91 -2.52
C THR A 280 14.49 3.25 -2.36
N THR A 281 15.72 3.25 -1.87
CA THR A 281 16.54 4.46 -1.83
C THR A 281 17.10 4.79 -3.23
N ASN A 282 17.32 6.08 -3.49
CA ASN A 282 17.98 6.51 -4.73
C ASN A 282 19.40 5.91 -4.91
N MET A 283 20.03 5.50 -3.81
CA MET A 283 21.34 4.82 -3.85
C MET A 283 21.28 3.44 -4.50
N LEU A 284 20.11 2.76 -4.46
CA LEU A 284 19.90 1.46 -5.11
C LEU A 284 19.55 1.59 -6.58
N THR A 285 19.01 2.72 -7.01
CA THR A 285 18.40 2.88 -8.34
C THR A 285 19.09 3.92 -9.23
N ASN A 286 20.05 4.72 -8.71
CA ASN A 286 20.66 5.86 -9.42
C ASN A 286 19.63 6.79 -10.10
N ASN A 287 18.48 7.01 -9.47
CA ASN A 287 17.38 7.73 -10.08
C ASN A 287 17.57 9.26 -9.97
N ASN A 288 18.23 9.84 -10.96
CA ASN A 288 17.99 11.23 -11.30
C ASN A 288 16.55 11.34 -11.85
N THR A 289 15.82 12.36 -11.44
CA THR A 289 14.49 12.62 -11.99
C THR A 289 14.57 13.79 -12.95
N TYR A 290 14.31 13.50 -14.21
CA TYR A 290 14.15 14.49 -15.28
C TYR A 290 12.67 14.63 -15.63
N TYR A 291 12.30 15.70 -16.31
CA TYR A 291 10.92 16.05 -16.58
C TYR A 291 10.67 16.22 -18.08
N GLY A 292 9.50 15.80 -18.53
CA GLY A 292 9.01 16.13 -19.86
C GLY A 292 8.55 17.59 -19.95
N THR A 293 8.23 18.06 -21.14
CA THR A 293 7.73 19.41 -21.40
C THR A 293 6.21 19.48 -21.46
N PHE A 294 5.52 18.33 -21.43
CA PHE A 294 4.08 18.25 -21.45
C PHE A 294 3.54 17.03 -20.68
N TYR A 295 2.32 17.14 -20.16
CA TYR A 295 1.53 16.04 -19.60
C TYR A 295 0.44 15.63 -20.57
N TYR A 296 0.08 14.36 -20.57
CA TYR A 296 -1.06 13.86 -21.30
C TYR A 296 -1.85 12.84 -20.49
N GLU A 297 -3.10 12.63 -20.87
CA GLU A 297 -4.02 11.70 -20.25
C GLU A 297 -4.80 10.93 -21.27
N ILE A 298 -5.40 9.79 -20.85
CA ILE A 298 -6.31 9.03 -21.71
C ILE A 298 -7.70 9.67 -21.62
N VAL A 299 -8.14 10.27 -22.69
CA VAL A 299 -9.45 10.90 -22.84
C VAL A 299 -10.10 10.34 -24.11
N GLU A 300 -11.34 9.81 -24.00
CA GLU A 300 -12.05 9.17 -25.11
C GLU A 300 -11.23 8.05 -25.80
N GLY A 301 -10.45 7.29 -25.00
CA GLY A 301 -9.58 6.21 -25.50
C GLY A 301 -8.30 6.67 -26.20
N LYS A 302 -7.96 7.98 -26.18
CA LYS A 302 -6.81 8.57 -26.85
C LYS A 302 -5.89 9.26 -25.84
N ALA A 303 -4.61 9.33 -26.13
CA ALA A 303 -3.64 10.08 -25.33
C ALA A 303 -3.67 11.57 -25.74
N ILE A 304 -4.26 12.40 -24.91
CA ILE A 304 -4.48 13.83 -25.16
C ILE A 304 -3.60 14.68 -24.23
N VAL A 305 -2.87 15.63 -24.79
CA VAL A 305 -2.08 16.61 -24.04
C VAL A 305 -3.01 17.46 -23.16
N THR A 306 -2.79 17.42 -21.86
CA THR A 306 -3.57 18.17 -20.87
C THR A 306 -2.81 19.34 -20.25
N SER A 307 -1.48 19.34 -20.37
CA SER A 307 -0.63 20.45 -20.00
C SER A 307 0.61 20.48 -20.88
N ALA A 308 1.06 21.64 -21.29
CA ALA A 308 2.28 21.83 -22.07
C ALA A 308 3.04 23.08 -21.59
N GLN A 309 4.34 23.13 -21.76
CA GLN A 309 5.11 24.35 -21.49
C GLN A 309 4.61 25.48 -22.38
N GLN A 310 4.52 26.67 -21.78
CA GLN A 310 4.24 27.87 -22.56
C GLN A 310 5.36 28.06 -23.60
N ASP A 311 4.98 28.28 -24.87
CA ASP A 311 5.91 28.41 -25.98
C ASP A 311 6.85 27.20 -26.13
N ASP A 312 6.28 25.96 -26.07
CA ASP A 312 7.05 24.74 -26.27
C ASP A 312 7.78 24.78 -27.63
N PRO A 313 9.12 24.56 -27.66
CA PRO A 313 9.91 24.72 -28.87
C PRO A 313 9.55 23.70 -29.96
N ASN A 314 8.89 22.61 -29.63
CA ASN A 314 8.40 21.60 -30.56
C ASN A 314 6.95 21.86 -30.99
N GLY A 315 6.33 22.94 -30.48
CA GLY A 315 4.96 23.34 -30.80
C GLY A 315 3.89 22.42 -30.21
N VAL A 316 4.20 21.72 -29.10
CA VAL A 316 3.20 20.89 -28.38
C VAL A 316 2.22 21.79 -27.64
N GLU A 317 0.93 21.56 -27.83
CA GLU A 317 -0.16 22.35 -27.25
C GLU A 317 -1.18 21.47 -26.54
N VAL A 318 -1.91 22.05 -25.59
CA VAL A 318 -3.05 21.42 -24.92
C VAL A 318 -4.10 21.02 -25.96
N GLY A 319 -4.59 19.78 -25.88
CA GLY A 319 -5.55 19.22 -26.86
C GLY A 319 -4.92 18.44 -28.00
N ASP A 320 -3.59 18.48 -28.18
CA ASP A 320 -2.91 17.61 -29.13
C ASP A 320 -3.09 16.14 -28.77
N GLU A 321 -3.20 15.27 -29.79
CA GLU A 321 -3.32 13.83 -29.66
C GLU A 321 -1.95 13.17 -29.92
N LEU A 322 -1.43 12.41 -28.94
CA LEU A 322 -0.25 11.59 -29.15
C LEU A 322 -0.64 10.33 -29.92
N LEU A 323 0.07 10.04 -31.00
CA LEU A 323 -0.14 8.85 -31.82
C LEU A 323 0.93 7.79 -31.55
N THR A 324 2.21 8.19 -31.55
CA THR A 324 3.33 7.26 -31.35
C THR A 324 4.42 7.86 -30.49
N VAL A 325 5.21 7.01 -29.83
CA VAL A 325 6.48 7.34 -29.20
C VAL A 325 7.57 6.41 -29.73
N ASN A 326 8.66 6.98 -30.29
CA ASN A 326 9.74 6.24 -30.97
C ASN A 326 9.21 5.27 -32.06
N GLY A 327 8.10 5.63 -32.72
CA GLY A 327 7.46 4.82 -33.75
C GLY A 327 6.52 3.72 -33.25
N GLU A 328 6.46 3.46 -31.93
CA GLU A 328 5.51 2.54 -31.30
C GLU A 328 4.17 3.25 -31.03
N ASP A 329 3.05 2.58 -31.26
CA ASP A 329 1.73 3.12 -30.89
C ASP A 329 1.68 3.50 -29.41
N ILE A 330 1.08 4.66 -29.09
CA ILE A 330 1.10 5.20 -27.71
C ILE A 330 0.36 4.31 -26.71
N ILE A 331 -0.71 3.65 -27.12
CA ILE A 331 -1.49 2.77 -26.23
C ILE A 331 -0.72 1.47 -25.98
N GLU A 332 -0.07 0.91 -27.00
CA GLU A 332 0.82 -0.25 -26.87
C GLU A 332 2.01 0.08 -25.96
N TYR A 333 2.65 1.23 -26.19
CA TYR A 333 3.73 1.73 -25.33
C TYR A 333 3.31 1.84 -23.87
N LEU A 334 2.17 2.47 -23.59
CA LEU A 334 1.65 2.62 -22.23
C LEU A 334 1.29 1.28 -21.60
N SER A 335 0.69 0.37 -22.37
CA SER A 335 0.35 -0.98 -21.88
C SER A 335 1.59 -1.76 -21.47
N ARG A 336 2.66 -1.66 -22.25
CA ARG A 336 3.96 -2.30 -21.95
C ARG A 336 4.68 -1.67 -20.76
N LYS A 337 4.50 -0.36 -20.55
CA LYS A 337 5.11 0.39 -19.43
C LYS A 337 4.28 0.33 -18.14
N ALA A 338 3.06 -0.21 -18.21
CA ALA A 338 2.16 -0.22 -17.07
C ALA A 338 2.66 -1.15 -15.96
N LEU A 339 3.17 -0.56 -14.89
CA LEU A 339 3.55 -1.24 -13.64
C LEU A 339 2.47 -1.08 -12.56
N TYR A 340 1.27 -0.66 -12.94
CA TYR A 340 0.18 -0.41 -11.99
C TYR A 340 -0.69 -1.63 -11.80
N SER A 341 -0.93 -1.93 -10.54
CA SER A 341 -1.75 -3.03 -10.07
C SER A 341 -3.23 -2.65 -10.10
N LEU A 342 -3.81 -2.53 -11.30
CA LEU A 342 -5.21 -2.15 -11.53
C LEU A 342 -5.84 -3.08 -12.58
N LYS A 343 -7.05 -3.60 -12.30
CA LYS A 343 -7.78 -4.49 -13.21
C LYS A 343 -8.24 -3.78 -14.49
N SER A 344 -8.74 -2.55 -14.37
CA SER A 344 -9.23 -1.78 -15.51
C SER A 344 -8.08 -1.32 -16.39
N GLU A 345 -8.10 -1.72 -17.68
CA GLU A 345 -7.12 -1.26 -18.67
C GLU A 345 -7.09 0.26 -18.78
N LEU A 346 -8.25 0.89 -18.86
CA LEU A 346 -8.36 2.35 -18.93
C LEU A 346 -7.70 3.03 -17.73
N GLN A 347 -7.85 2.47 -16.53
CA GLN A 347 -7.21 3.00 -15.33
C GLN A 347 -5.70 2.77 -15.35
N ARG A 348 -5.23 1.58 -15.76
CA ARG A 348 -3.79 1.31 -15.93
C ARG A 348 -3.16 2.29 -16.89
N LEU A 349 -3.75 2.46 -18.08
CA LEU A 349 -3.27 3.41 -19.09
C LEU A 349 -3.26 4.85 -18.55
N SER A 350 -4.33 5.27 -17.85
CA SER A 350 -4.43 6.63 -17.29
C SER A 350 -3.37 6.90 -16.22
N HIS A 351 -3.12 5.96 -15.33
CA HIS A 351 -2.06 6.08 -14.32
C HIS A 351 -0.67 6.04 -14.95
N THR A 352 -0.44 5.17 -15.93
CA THR A 352 0.83 5.08 -16.64
C THR A 352 1.13 6.35 -17.42
N ALA A 353 0.16 6.89 -18.16
CA ALA A 353 0.31 8.14 -18.92
C ALA A 353 0.79 9.30 -18.03
N ARG A 354 0.24 9.40 -16.81
CA ARG A 354 0.62 10.43 -15.85
C ARG A 354 2.10 10.33 -15.42
N GLN A 355 2.63 9.10 -15.30
CA GLN A 355 4.03 8.88 -14.91
C GLN A 355 5.02 9.16 -16.05
N GLN A 356 4.57 9.20 -17.29
CA GLN A 356 5.43 9.44 -18.45
C GLN A 356 5.93 10.91 -18.56
N PHE A 357 5.61 11.74 -17.60
CA PHE A 357 6.26 13.06 -17.44
C PHE A 357 7.60 12.97 -16.69
N PHE A 358 7.85 11.89 -15.96
CA PHE A 358 9.04 11.66 -15.16
C PHE A 358 9.96 10.66 -15.85
N PHE A 359 11.25 10.97 -15.94
CA PHE A 359 12.27 10.16 -16.60
C PHE A 359 13.47 9.93 -15.67
N THR A 360 14.12 8.81 -15.81
CA THR A 360 15.36 8.49 -15.08
C THR A 360 16.61 8.87 -15.87
N GLU A 361 16.46 9.16 -17.16
CA GLU A 361 17.56 9.46 -18.07
C GLU A 361 17.20 10.61 -19.02
N LYS A 362 18.20 11.37 -19.47
CA LYS A 362 18.05 12.43 -20.50
C LYS A 362 18.12 11.86 -21.92
N ILE A 363 17.36 10.80 -22.22
CA ILE A 363 17.31 10.22 -23.54
C ILE A 363 16.20 10.89 -24.36
N PRO A 364 16.50 11.50 -25.52
CA PRO A 364 15.47 12.08 -26.38
C PRO A 364 14.44 11.05 -26.84
N LEU A 365 13.16 11.42 -26.79
CA LEU A 365 12.04 10.62 -27.29
C LEU A 365 11.41 11.33 -28.50
N SER A 366 11.17 10.58 -29.57
CA SER A 366 10.47 11.06 -30.75
C SER A 366 8.97 10.77 -30.64
N PHE A 367 8.14 11.79 -30.69
CA PHE A 367 6.69 11.68 -30.66
C PHE A 367 6.09 12.05 -32.00
N THR A 368 5.07 11.32 -32.45
CA THR A 368 4.15 11.75 -33.49
C THR A 368 2.89 12.25 -32.82
N LEU A 369 2.53 13.52 -33.09
CA LEU A 369 1.36 14.17 -32.54
C LEU A 369 0.42 14.65 -33.65
N LYS A 370 -0.86 14.85 -33.30
CA LYS A 370 -1.88 15.36 -34.18
C LYS A 370 -2.59 16.54 -33.53
N LYS A 371 -2.51 17.71 -34.17
CA LYS A 371 -3.22 18.93 -33.79
C LYS A 371 -4.74 18.74 -33.77
N SER A 372 -5.46 19.61 -33.07
CA SER A 372 -6.92 19.69 -33.13
C SER A 372 -7.43 19.98 -34.55
N THR A 373 -6.65 20.67 -35.38
CA THR A 373 -6.92 20.92 -36.81
C THR A 373 -6.78 19.68 -37.72
N GLY A 374 -6.24 18.57 -37.20
CA GLY A 374 -6.01 17.32 -37.94
C GLY A 374 -4.61 17.16 -38.51
N THR A 375 -3.75 18.19 -38.45
CA THR A 375 -2.37 18.13 -38.95
C THR A 375 -1.49 17.29 -38.03
N THR A 376 -0.78 16.32 -38.65
CA THR A 376 0.20 15.47 -37.94
C THR A 376 1.60 16.08 -38.04
N TYR A 377 2.37 16.01 -36.92
CA TYR A 377 3.74 16.52 -36.87
C TYR A 377 4.61 15.66 -35.95
N GLN A 378 5.92 15.85 -36.03
CA GLN A 378 6.92 15.19 -35.19
C GLN A 378 7.47 16.17 -34.16
N ALA A 379 7.66 15.68 -32.93
CA ALA A 379 8.30 16.42 -31.84
C ALA A 379 9.37 15.54 -31.20
N THR A 380 10.56 16.08 -30.97
CA THR A 380 11.63 15.37 -30.23
C THR A 380 11.79 16.04 -28.89
N ILE A 381 11.43 15.32 -27.82
CA ILE A 381 11.47 15.81 -26.46
C ILE A 381 12.67 15.20 -25.75
N THR A 382 13.59 16.07 -25.31
CA THR A 382 14.66 15.68 -24.40
C THR A 382 14.24 16.01 -22.98
N PRO A 383 14.24 15.04 -22.05
CA PRO A 383 13.92 15.31 -20.64
C PRO A 383 14.86 16.36 -20.03
N ILE A 384 14.32 17.25 -19.22
CA ILE A 384 14.99 18.44 -18.66
C ILE A 384 15.16 18.33 -17.14
N GLU A 385 16.07 19.11 -16.58
CA GLU A 385 16.20 19.26 -15.13
C GLU A 385 14.99 19.98 -14.52
N PRO A 386 14.67 19.74 -13.23
CA PRO A 386 13.59 20.46 -12.56
C PRO A 386 13.68 21.98 -12.65
N SER A 387 14.90 22.53 -12.63
CA SER A 387 15.18 23.98 -12.74
C SER A 387 14.94 24.56 -14.13
N GLU A 388 14.82 23.73 -15.16
CA GLU A 388 14.60 24.13 -16.56
C GLU A 388 13.11 24.13 -16.95
N ILE A 389 12.23 23.66 -16.03
CA ILE A 389 10.78 23.60 -16.28
C ILE A 389 10.22 25.02 -16.36
N LYS A 390 9.62 25.34 -17.50
CA LYS A 390 8.87 26.59 -17.69
C LYS A 390 7.43 26.45 -17.17
N PRO A 391 6.71 27.56 -16.95
CA PRO A 391 5.29 27.53 -16.62
C PRO A 391 4.50 26.68 -17.63
N LEU A 392 3.57 25.89 -17.11
CA LEU A 392 2.71 25.03 -17.94
C LEU A 392 1.38 25.75 -18.21
N VAL A 393 0.95 25.73 -19.45
CA VAL A 393 -0.45 25.98 -19.82
C VAL A 393 -1.19 24.66 -19.60
N SER A 394 -2.26 24.68 -18.80
CA SER A 394 -2.97 23.47 -18.40
C SER A 394 -4.46 23.56 -18.72
N SER A 395 -5.06 22.41 -19.04
CA SER A 395 -6.52 22.30 -19.14
C SER A 395 -7.18 22.52 -17.77
N PRO A 396 -8.47 22.89 -17.72
CA PRO A 396 -9.20 23.09 -16.46
C PRO A 396 -9.27 21.87 -15.53
N TYR A 397 -9.00 20.68 -16.05
CA TYR A 397 -8.98 19.43 -15.26
C TYR A 397 -7.69 19.21 -14.47
N VAL A 398 -6.66 19.99 -14.71
CA VAL A 398 -5.39 19.90 -13.99
C VAL A 398 -5.43 20.92 -12.84
N PRO A 399 -5.10 20.54 -11.59
CA PRO A 399 -5.08 21.50 -10.47
C PRO A 399 -3.97 22.53 -10.72
N HIS A 400 -4.35 23.74 -11.00
CA HIS A 400 -3.44 24.85 -11.27
C HIS A 400 -3.78 26.12 -10.49
N SER A 401 -4.95 26.12 -9.84
CA SER A 401 -5.36 27.27 -9.02
C SER A 401 -4.90 27.07 -7.58
N PRO A 402 -4.17 28.01 -6.99
CA PRO A 402 -3.88 28.00 -5.55
C PRO A 402 -5.12 28.36 -4.72
N SER A 403 -6.23 28.75 -5.35
CA SER A 403 -7.46 29.16 -4.67
C SER A 403 -8.26 27.95 -4.20
N ASN A 404 -8.64 27.94 -2.93
CA ASN A 404 -9.53 26.93 -2.35
C ASN A 404 -10.97 27.09 -2.81
N ILE A 405 -11.35 28.29 -3.27
CA ILE A 405 -12.70 28.64 -3.70
C ILE A 405 -12.66 29.44 -5.01
N GLU A 406 -13.53 29.10 -5.93
CA GLU A 406 -13.66 29.72 -7.25
C GLU A 406 -15.11 30.12 -7.49
N TYR A 407 -15.32 31.36 -7.93
CA TYR A 407 -16.64 31.88 -8.31
C TYR A 407 -16.98 31.46 -9.74
N LEU A 408 -18.10 30.75 -9.92
CA LEU A 408 -18.53 30.23 -11.22
C LEU A 408 -19.66 31.07 -11.90
N GLY A 409 -20.07 32.15 -11.29
CA GLY A 409 -21.23 32.95 -11.70
C GLY A 409 -22.49 32.57 -10.91
N ASP A 410 -23.53 33.43 -10.97
CA ASP A 410 -24.84 33.23 -10.35
C ASP A 410 -24.79 32.82 -8.87
N ASN A 411 -23.81 33.34 -8.11
CA ASN A 411 -23.51 32.94 -6.72
C ASN A 411 -23.28 31.42 -6.53
N ILE A 412 -22.81 30.73 -7.57
CA ILE A 412 -22.35 29.35 -7.52
C ILE A 412 -20.83 29.33 -7.36
N TYR A 413 -20.32 28.48 -6.48
CA TYR A 413 -18.90 28.39 -6.18
C TYR A 413 -18.40 26.95 -6.37
N LYS A 414 -17.11 26.81 -6.74
CA LYS A 414 -16.39 25.54 -6.71
C LYS A 414 -15.42 25.56 -5.55
N LEU A 415 -15.43 24.49 -4.73
CA LEU A 415 -14.46 24.22 -3.68
C LEU A 415 -13.42 23.23 -4.15
N ASN A 416 -12.19 23.64 -4.15
CA ASN A 416 -11.04 22.85 -4.55
C ASN A 416 -10.45 22.11 -3.33
N ILE A 417 -10.99 20.97 -3.01
CA ILE A 417 -10.67 20.22 -1.77
C ILE A 417 -9.19 19.84 -1.67
N TYR A 418 -8.50 19.71 -2.80
CA TYR A 418 -7.07 19.44 -2.85
C TYR A 418 -6.24 20.40 -1.97
N ASN A 419 -6.61 21.68 -1.90
CA ASN A 419 -5.86 22.71 -1.19
C ASN A 419 -6.45 23.08 0.18
N VAL A 420 -7.64 22.60 0.54
CA VAL A 420 -8.33 23.02 1.77
C VAL A 420 -7.63 22.47 3.01
N THR A 421 -7.20 23.36 3.89
CA THR A 421 -6.63 23.06 5.21
C THR A 421 -7.57 23.50 6.33
N PRO A 422 -7.36 23.07 7.59
CA PRO A 422 -8.15 23.57 8.72
C PRO A 422 -8.15 25.10 8.88
N ASP A 423 -7.07 25.77 8.53
CA ASP A 423 -6.94 27.22 8.65
C ASP A 423 -7.84 27.99 7.66
N ASP A 424 -8.19 27.37 6.54
CA ASP A 424 -9.03 27.97 5.50
C ASP A 424 -10.53 27.92 5.82
N LEU A 425 -10.95 26.99 6.71
CA LEU A 425 -12.35 26.63 6.89
C LEU A 425 -13.27 27.79 7.23
N ASN A 426 -12.84 28.69 8.13
CA ASN A 426 -13.65 29.83 8.54
C ASN A 426 -13.89 30.80 7.38
N ALA A 427 -12.85 31.13 6.63
CA ALA A 427 -12.94 32.04 5.49
C ALA A 427 -13.82 31.47 4.37
N ILE A 428 -13.66 30.17 4.10
CA ILE A 428 -14.49 29.45 3.11
C ILE A 428 -15.96 29.46 3.53
N LYS A 429 -16.25 29.08 4.78
CA LYS A 429 -17.63 29.03 5.28
C LYS A 429 -18.32 30.39 5.25
N GLU A 430 -17.62 31.46 5.63
CA GLU A 430 -18.14 32.85 5.55
C GLU A 430 -18.46 33.22 4.10
N THR A 431 -17.57 32.94 3.14
CA THR A 431 -17.81 33.23 1.72
C THR A 431 -19.06 32.50 1.20
N LEU A 432 -19.27 31.26 1.64
CA LEU A 432 -20.37 30.43 1.17
C LEU A 432 -21.73 30.71 1.82
N LYS A 433 -21.81 31.55 2.86
CA LYS A 433 -23.09 31.90 3.52
C LYS A 433 -24.14 32.50 2.58
N ASN A 434 -23.70 33.20 1.54
CA ASN A 434 -24.55 33.82 0.55
C ASN A 434 -24.53 33.12 -0.81
N ALA A 435 -23.90 31.93 -0.88
CA ALA A 435 -23.89 31.12 -2.10
C ALA A 435 -25.27 30.54 -2.37
N GLN A 436 -25.61 30.38 -3.65
CA GLN A 436 -26.82 29.69 -4.08
C GLN A 436 -26.60 28.19 -4.18
N ALA A 437 -25.39 27.77 -4.63
CA ALA A 437 -25.04 26.37 -4.74
C ALA A 437 -23.50 26.18 -4.74
N VAL A 438 -23.04 24.93 -4.49
CA VAL A 438 -21.62 24.60 -4.42
C VAL A 438 -21.29 23.33 -5.18
N VAL A 439 -20.22 23.37 -5.97
CA VAL A 439 -19.54 22.22 -6.57
C VAL A 439 -18.33 21.86 -5.71
N ILE A 440 -18.28 20.67 -5.14
CA ILE A 440 -17.19 20.19 -4.27
C ILE A 440 -16.29 19.28 -5.09
N ASP A 441 -15.07 19.73 -5.39
CA ASP A 441 -14.17 19.04 -6.33
C ASP A 441 -13.23 18.08 -5.61
N PHE A 442 -13.55 16.75 -5.67
CA PHE A 442 -12.73 15.63 -5.20
C PHE A 442 -12.00 14.88 -6.34
N ARG A 443 -11.90 15.48 -7.51
CA ARG A 443 -11.17 14.85 -8.64
C ARG A 443 -9.67 14.73 -8.39
N HIS A 444 -9.15 15.48 -7.44
CA HIS A 444 -7.75 15.44 -7.01
C HIS A 444 -7.65 14.96 -5.56
N TYR A 445 -6.50 14.36 -5.22
CA TYR A 445 -6.27 13.78 -3.88
C TYR A 445 -6.29 14.87 -2.80
N PRO A 446 -7.19 14.80 -1.81
CA PRO A 446 -7.26 15.80 -0.75
C PRO A 446 -6.03 15.69 0.17
N GLN A 447 -5.41 16.82 0.53
CA GLN A 447 -4.21 16.85 1.36
C GLN A 447 -4.52 16.84 2.87
N SER A 448 -5.65 17.40 3.27
CA SER A 448 -6.02 17.50 4.69
C SER A 448 -7.25 16.66 5.00
N TRP A 449 -7.06 15.69 5.92
CA TRP A 449 -8.13 14.86 6.45
C TRP A 449 -9.22 15.69 7.13
N ASP A 450 -8.83 16.62 8.02
CA ASP A 450 -9.78 17.46 8.74
C ASP A 450 -10.40 18.53 7.86
N GLY A 451 -9.66 19.00 6.83
CA GLY A 451 -10.17 19.97 5.87
C GLY A 451 -11.41 19.46 5.13
N TRP A 452 -11.30 18.31 4.44
CA TRP A 452 -12.43 17.80 3.65
C TRP A 452 -13.59 17.29 4.51
N ARG A 453 -13.30 16.68 5.69
CA ARG A 453 -14.35 16.24 6.61
C ARG A 453 -15.21 17.40 7.11
N SER A 454 -14.56 18.50 7.48
CA SER A 454 -15.26 19.72 7.90
C SER A 454 -16.10 20.28 6.78
N VAL A 455 -15.57 20.36 5.55
CA VAL A 455 -16.36 20.82 4.39
C VAL A 455 -17.57 19.94 4.17
N LEU A 456 -17.43 18.60 4.14
CA LEU A 456 -18.57 17.71 3.96
C LEU A 456 -19.64 17.90 5.04
N SER A 457 -19.21 18.11 6.32
CA SER A 457 -20.15 18.30 7.43
C SER A 457 -21.12 19.47 7.23
N TRP A 458 -20.73 20.49 6.47
CA TRP A 458 -21.59 21.66 6.19
C TRP A 458 -22.72 21.37 5.21
N PHE A 459 -22.56 20.39 4.32
CA PHE A 459 -23.48 20.14 3.20
C PHE A 459 -24.25 18.84 3.31
N ILE A 460 -23.78 17.86 4.09
CA ILE A 460 -24.49 16.57 4.26
C ILE A 460 -25.88 16.79 4.86
N LYS A 461 -26.86 16.03 4.37
CA LYS A 461 -28.28 16.14 4.77
C LYS A 461 -28.55 15.44 6.11
N GLN A 462 -27.71 14.49 6.49
CA GLN A 462 -27.73 13.69 7.71
C GLN A 462 -26.30 13.34 8.12
N ASP A 463 -26.10 12.80 9.32
CA ASP A 463 -24.81 12.23 9.71
C ASP A 463 -24.37 11.22 8.66
N ALA A 464 -23.15 11.39 8.15
CA ALA A 464 -22.58 10.49 7.16
C ALA A 464 -21.84 9.36 7.86
N ILE A 465 -22.17 8.13 7.49
CA ILE A 465 -21.65 6.92 8.09
C ILE A 465 -20.80 6.17 7.05
N ASN A 466 -19.60 5.76 7.46
CA ASN A 466 -18.80 4.78 6.74
C ASN A 466 -18.65 3.54 7.63
N ASP A 467 -19.34 2.47 7.29
CA ASP A 467 -19.30 1.14 7.91
C ASP A 467 -18.75 0.08 6.95
N THR A 468 -18.08 0.53 5.88
CA THR A 468 -17.60 -0.33 4.80
C THR A 468 -16.20 -0.88 5.05
N LEU A 469 -15.60 -0.60 6.20
CA LEU A 469 -14.24 -0.99 6.52
C LEU A 469 -14.21 -2.17 7.50
N SER A 470 -13.32 -3.13 7.23
CA SER A 470 -13.09 -4.27 8.12
C SER A 470 -11.60 -4.59 8.20
N VAL A 471 -11.15 -5.02 9.38
CA VAL A 471 -9.82 -5.56 9.61
C VAL A 471 -9.93 -7.07 9.71
N LEU A 472 -9.05 -7.80 9.03
CA LEU A 472 -8.98 -9.26 9.12
C LEU A 472 -8.01 -9.67 10.23
N TRP A 473 -8.51 -10.34 11.24
CA TRP A 473 -7.72 -11.00 12.28
C TRP A 473 -7.37 -12.41 11.86
N GLN A 474 -6.14 -12.82 12.10
CA GLN A 474 -5.57 -14.08 11.66
C GLN A 474 -5.10 -14.87 12.88
N GLY A 475 -5.54 -16.13 13.01
CA GLY A 475 -5.08 -17.05 14.05
C GLY A 475 -4.14 -18.12 13.52
N ALA A 476 -4.06 -18.31 12.20
CA ALA A 476 -3.28 -19.36 11.55
C ALA A 476 -2.69 -18.88 10.20
N PRO A 477 -1.63 -19.56 9.69
CA PRO A 477 -1.02 -19.25 8.40
C PRO A 477 -2.00 -19.31 7.23
N ASN A 478 -1.67 -18.56 6.17
CA ASN A 478 -2.39 -18.55 4.89
C ASN A 478 -3.88 -18.20 5.02
N GLN A 479 -4.23 -17.35 5.99
CA GLN A 479 -5.60 -16.93 6.26
C GLN A 479 -6.58 -18.09 6.54
N ALA A 480 -6.06 -19.24 6.97
CA ALA A 480 -6.87 -20.43 7.22
C ALA A 480 -7.89 -20.26 8.37
N ASP A 481 -7.59 -19.37 9.32
CA ASP A 481 -8.46 -19.05 10.46
C ASP A 481 -8.57 -17.54 10.61
N LYS A 482 -9.22 -16.90 9.62
CA LYS A 482 -9.43 -15.46 9.58
C LYS A 482 -10.83 -15.06 10.02
N LYS A 483 -10.93 -13.93 10.70
CA LYS A 483 -12.21 -13.31 11.11
C LYS A 483 -12.18 -11.83 10.82
N ALA A 484 -13.24 -11.32 10.20
CA ALA A 484 -13.39 -9.90 9.91
C ALA A 484 -13.99 -9.17 11.11
N GLN A 485 -13.41 -8.03 11.45
CA GLN A 485 -13.98 -7.08 12.39
C GLN A 485 -14.27 -5.77 11.68
N SER A 486 -15.55 -5.46 11.51
CA SER A 486 -15.98 -4.19 10.94
C SER A 486 -15.90 -3.06 11.96
N PHE A 487 -15.63 -1.87 11.48
CA PHE A 487 -15.67 -0.64 12.30
C PHE A 487 -16.37 0.47 11.56
N GLN A 488 -16.95 1.38 12.32
CA GLN A 488 -17.73 2.48 11.81
C GLN A 488 -17.00 3.80 12.05
N GLN A 489 -17.02 4.66 11.05
CA GLN A 489 -16.60 6.05 11.14
C GLN A 489 -17.78 6.96 10.84
N ILE A 490 -17.85 8.11 11.52
CA ILE A 490 -18.98 9.04 11.40
C ILE A 490 -18.44 10.45 11.16
N ILE A 491 -19.06 11.14 10.20
CA ILE A 491 -19.00 12.61 10.09
C ILE A 491 -20.35 13.13 10.53
N HIS A 492 -20.38 13.80 11.67
CA HIS A 492 -21.58 14.47 12.14
C HIS A 492 -21.88 15.70 11.28
N ARG A 493 -23.15 15.88 10.94
CA ARG A 493 -23.61 17.09 10.31
C ARG A 493 -23.32 18.28 11.19
N ASP A 494 -22.78 19.36 10.59
CA ASP A 494 -22.46 20.60 11.33
C ASP A 494 -23.72 21.16 12.03
N ALA A 495 -23.56 21.71 13.24
CA ALA A 495 -24.68 22.28 14.00
C ALA A 495 -25.29 23.52 13.28
N ASN A 496 -24.49 24.21 12.47
CA ASN A 496 -24.91 25.34 11.63
C ASN A 496 -24.57 25.03 10.15
N PRO A 497 -25.30 24.09 9.51
CA PRO A 497 -25.01 23.66 8.16
C PRO A 497 -25.33 24.75 7.15
N LEU A 498 -24.68 24.67 6.00
CA LEU A 498 -25.02 25.47 4.83
C LEU A 498 -26.19 24.75 4.12
N SER A 499 -27.39 25.35 4.18
CA SER A 499 -28.61 24.77 3.59
C SER A 499 -28.75 25.18 2.11
N ILE A 500 -27.70 24.93 1.33
CA ILE A 500 -27.64 25.19 -0.11
C ILE A 500 -27.36 23.89 -0.87
N PRO A 501 -27.85 23.75 -2.12
CA PRO A 501 -27.55 22.58 -2.94
C PRO A 501 -26.04 22.41 -3.14
N ALA A 502 -25.59 21.16 -3.08
CA ALA A 502 -24.19 20.81 -3.32
C ALA A 502 -24.08 19.52 -4.12
N ILE A 503 -23.10 19.47 -5.03
CA ILE A 503 -22.76 18.30 -5.82
C ILE A 503 -21.27 18.03 -5.73
N VAL A 504 -20.89 16.76 -5.66
CA VAL A 504 -19.49 16.34 -5.50
C VAL A 504 -18.95 15.82 -6.83
N LEU A 505 -17.74 16.28 -7.23
CA LEU A 505 -17.09 15.78 -8.43
C LEU A 505 -16.14 14.61 -8.09
N SER A 506 -16.18 13.57 -8.92
CA SER A 506 -15.28 12.41 -8.88
C SER A 506 -14.53 12.23 -10.19
N SER A 507 -13.39 11.56 -10.14
CA SER A 507 -12.63 11.19 -11.32
C SER A 507 -12.06 9.78 -11.21
N ARG A 508 -11.59 9.23 -12.32
CA ARG A 508 -10.86 7.95 -12.33
C ARG A 508 -9.56 7.97 -11.54
N ARG A 509 -9.08 9.15 -11.12
CA ARG A 509 -7.93 9.37 -10.24
C ARG A 509 -8.29 9.38 -8.76
N SER A 510 -9.59 9.51 -8.43
CA SER A 510 -10.04 9.46 -7.03
C SER A 510 -9.75 8.06 -6.49
N GLN A 511 -8.87 7.97 -5.51
CA GLN A 511 -8.48 6.74 -4.82
C GLN A 511 -8.25 7.03 -3.34
N SER A 512 -8.20 5.97 -2.51
CA SER A 512 -7.83 6.05 -1.10
C SER A 512 -8.65 7.10 -0.36
N GLN A 513 -8.02 8.12 0.24
CA GLN A 513 -8.70 9.20 0.95
C GLN A 513 -9.76 9.92 0.09
N GLY A 514 -9.57 10.01 -1.23
CA GLY A 514 -10.57 10.55 -2.15
C GLY A 514 -11.83 9.69 -2.21
N GLU A 515 -11.69 8.37 -2.36
CA GLU A 515 -12.83 7.44 -2.34
C GLU A 515 -13.49 7.38 -0.95
N HIS A 516 -12.67 7.45 0.09
CA HIS A 516 -13.16 7.51 1.47
C HIS A 516 -14.09 8.71 1.69
N ALA A 517 -13.71 9.88 1.20
CA ALA A 517 -14.54 11.09 1.23
C ALA A 517 -15.83 10.93 0.41
N LEU A 518 -15.76 10.28 -0.76
CA LEU A 518 -16.94 10.02 -1.61
C LEU A 518 -17.94 9.03 -0.97
N ILE A 519 -17.47 8.05 -0.18
CA ILE A 519 -18.33 7.17 0.61
C ILE A 519 -19.12 8.01 1.62
N PHE A 520 -18.46 8.91 2.34
CA PHE A 520 -19.14 9.81 3.27
C PHE A 520 -20.09 10.79 2.57
N ALA A 521 -19.68 11.35 1.43
CA ALA A 521 -20.54 12.25 0.66
C ALA A 521 -21.86 11.55 0.27
N ARG A 522 -21.78 10.33 -0.26
CA ARG A 522 -22.96 9.53 -0.63
C ARG A 522 -23.82 9.16 0.58
N SER A 523 -23.21 8.66 1.66
CA SER A 523 -23.89 8.32 2.91
C SER A 523 -24.59 9.54 3.53
N GLY A 524 -23.98 10.71 3.40
CA GLY A 524 -24.56 11.99 3.83
C GLY A 524 -25.61 12.57 2.88
N GLY A 525 -25.92 11.90 1.77
CA GLY A 525 -26.98 12.29 0.81
C GLY A 525 -26.56 13.34 -0.21
N LEU A 526 -25.26 13.45 -0.53
CA LEU A 526 -24.75 14.33 -1.59
C LEU A 526 -24.66 13.55 -2.91
N PRO A 527 -25.13 14.12 -4.05
CA PRO A 527 -24.98 13.51 -5.35
C PRO A 527 -23.53 13.60 -5.84
N ILE A 528 -23.07 12.57 -6.55
CA ILE A 528 -21.74 12.48 -7.13
C ILE A 528 -21.83 12.56 -8.65
N LEU A 529 -21.01 13.43 -9.26
CA LEU A 529 -20.92 13.60 -10.71
C LEU A 529 -19.48 13.40 -11.17
N GLY A 530 -19.27 12.79 -12.33
CA GLY A 530 -17.96 12.66 -12.96
C GLY A 530 -17.70 11.26 -13.49
N GLU A 531 -16.55 10.70 -13.16
CA GLU A 531 -16.12 9.38 -13.63
C GLU A 531 -16.07 8.37 -12.49
N HIS A 532 -16.10 7.06 -12.82
CA HIS A 532 -15.82 6.00 -11.86
C HIS A 532 -14.45 6.19 -11.22
N THR A 533 -14.35 5.95 -9.93
CA THR A 533 -13.09 6.05 -9.17
C THR A 533 -12.17 4.83 -9.37
N SER A 534 -10.97 4.86 -8.80
CA SER A 534 -9.95 3.81 -9.01
C SER A 534 -10.31 2.47 -8.38
N GLY A 535 -11.10 2.44 -7.33
CA GLY A 535 -11.46 1.21 -6.63
C GLY A 535 -10.37 0.73 -5.66
N ILE A 536 -9.82 1.66 -4.86
CA ILE A 536 -8.73 1.39 -3.93
C ILE A 536 -8.90 2.26 -2.70
N ASN A 537 -9.29 1.66 -1.58
CA ASN A 537 -9.42 2.35 -0.30
C ASN A 537 -8.97 1.43 0.84
N GLY A 538 -8.55 2.00 1.95
CA GLY A 538 -8.14 1.30 3.16
C GLY A 538 -6.90 1.92 3.80
N THR A 539 -6.52 1.41 4.97
CA THR A 539 -5.34 1.86 5.69
C THR A 539 -4.08 1.22 5.10
N VAL A 540 -3.10 2.03 4.76
CA VAL A 540 -1.82 1.59 4.18
C VAL A 540 -0.77 1.50 5.28
N PHE A 541 -0.03 0.40 5.32
CA PHE A 541 1.12 0.19 6.20
C PHE A 541 2.42 0.17 5.39
N GLY A 542 3.46 0.77 5.96
CA GLY A 542 4.84 0.63 5.48
C GLY A 542 5.60 -0.38 6.34
N ILE A 543 6.24 -1.36 5.72
CA ILE A 543 7.03 -2.39 6.38
C ILE A 543 8.46 -2.28 5.90
N PRO A 544 9.38 -1.85 6.78
CA PRO A 544 10.79 -1.77 6.44
C PRO A 544 11.45 -3.15 6.49
N PHE A 545 12.35 -3.40 5.55
CA PHE A 545 13.27 -4.53 5.54
C PHE A 545 14.69 -3.99 5.56
N PHE A 546 15.55 -4.51 6.43
CA PHE A 546 16.93 -4.07 6.62
C PHE A 546 17.07 -2.55 6.81
N GLY A 547 16.25 -1.98 7.70
CA GLY A 547 16.25 -0.54 7.99
C GLY A 547 15.41 0.32 7.03
N GLY A 548 14.85 -0.25 5.98
CA GLY A 548 13.98 0.45 5.04
C GLY A 548 14.69 1.52 4.21
N VAL A 549 13.97 2.60 3.88
CA VAL A 549 14.43 3.66 2.97
C VAL A 549 14.95 4.91 3.69
N GLY A 550 15.32 4.81 4.98
CA GLY A 550 15.91 5.91 5.74
C GLY A 550 17.26 6.38 5.21
N GLU A 551 17.72 7.56 5.63
CA GLU A 551 19.00 8.13 5.22
C GLU A 551 20.16 7.19 5.59
N GLY A 552 20.98 6.86 4.60
CA GLY A 552 22.10 5.92 4.76
C GLY A 552 21.71 4.43 4.72
N ASN A 553 20.43 4.09 4.69
CA ASN A 553 19.96 2.71 4.58
C ASN A 553 19.92 2.25 3.11
N LEU A 554 20.22 0.98 2.88
CA LEU A 554 20.15 0.32 1.58
C LEU A 554 19.04 -0.77 1.55
N GLY A 555 18.09 -0.65 2.48
CA GLY A 555 16.93 -1.52 2.57
C GLY A 555 15.79 -1.10 1.64
N VAL A 556 14.67 -1.74 1.82
CA VAL A 556 13.45 -1.59 1.02
C VAL A 556 12.25 -1.50 1.95
N GLU A 557 11.19 -0.85 1.52
CA GLU A 557 9.94 -0.75 2.27
C GLU A 557 8.77 -1.20 1.39
N LEU A 558 7.98 -2.15 1.88
CA LEU A 558 6.72 -2.56 1.26
C LEU A 558 5.57 -1.78 1.88
N HIS A 559 4.79 -1.10 1.05
CA HIS A 559 3.51 -0.53 1.44
C HIS A 559 2.38 -1.38 0.88
N TYR A 560 1.36 -1.67 1.69
CA TYR A 560 0.13 -2.33 1.25
C TYR A 560 -1.03 -2.03 2.21
N THR A 561 -2.27 -2.25 1.77
CA THR A 561 -3.42 -2.13 2.67
C THR A 561 -3.73 -3.45 3.38
N ASN A 562 -4.03 -3.38 4.68
CA ASN A 562 -4.55 -4.51 5.46
C ASN A 562 -6.02 -4.35 5.85
N THR A 563 -6.67 -3.31 5.38
CA THR A 563 -8.09 -3.03 5.64
C THR A 563 -8.91 -3.37 4.41
N LEU A 564 -9.83 -4.30 4.55
CA LEU A 564 -10.85 -4.58 3.54
C LEU A 564 -11.79 -3.39 3.44
N SER A 565 -12.05 -2.89 2.25
CA SER A 565 -12.99 -1.83 1.97
C SER A 565 -14.06 -2.29 0.99
N SER A 566 -15.32 -2.04 1.33
CA SER A 566 -16.48 -2.31 0.47
C SER A 566 -17.08 -1.01 -0.04
N ARG A 567 -17.99 -1.10 -1.02
CA ARG A 567 -18.88 -0.01 -1.40
C ARG A 567 -20.01 0.10 -0.38
N TYR A 568 -20.72 1.23 -0.38
CA TYR A 568 -21.85 1.50 0.52
C TYR A 568 -22.93 0.40 0.52
N ASN A 569 -23.10 -0.32 -0.59
CA ASN A 569 -24.04 -1.44 -0.71
C ASN A 569 -23.46 -2.80 -0.28
N GLY A 570 -22.24 -2.82 0.26
CA GLY A 570 -21.55 -4.04 0.70
C GLY A 570 -20.76 -4.77 -0.38
N ASP A 571 -20.89 -4.38 -1.67
CA ASP A 571 -20.09 -4.97 -2.75
C ASP A 571 -18.60 -4.61 -2.58
N PRO A 572 -17.67 -5.42 -3.12
CA PRO A 572 -16.25 -5.07 -3.12
C PRO A 572 -15.99 -3.71 -3.77
N LEU A 573 -15.17 -2.87 -3.11
CA LEU A 573 -14.70 -1.62 -3.69
C LEU A 573 -13.52 -1.85 -4.64
N ILE A 574 -12.62 -2.77 -4.26
CA ILE A 574 -11.40 -3.02 -5.02
C ILE A 574 -11.70 -3.33 -6.49
N ASN A 575 -11.01 -2.65 -7.40
CA ASN A 575 -11.18 -2.73 -8.85
C ASN A 575 -12.56 -2.38 -9.43
N ALA A 576 -13.51 -1.98 -8.59
CA ALA A 576 -14.83 -1.55 -9.03
C ALA A 576 -15.04 -0.05 -8.87
N GLY A 577 -14.47 0.53 -7.81
CA GLY A 577 -14.59 1.94 -7.48
C GLY A 577 -16.03 2.37 -7.14
N ILE A 578 -16.18 3.67 -6.99
CA ILE A 578 -17.45 4.33 -6.74
C ILE A 578 -17.99 4.82 -8.08
N ALA A 579 -19.18 4.33 -8.47
CA ALA A 579 -19.89 4.85 -9.63
C ALA A 579 -20.51 6.20 -9.28
N PRO A 580 -20.38 7.25 -10.11
CA PRO A 580 -21.10 8.50 -9.90
C PRO A 580 -22.59 8.33 -10.16
N ASP A 581 -23.42 9.20 -9.58
CA ASP A 581 -24.87 9.27 -9.87
C ASP A 581 -25.11 9.87 -11.26
N TYR A 582 -24.23 10.79 -11.67
CA TYR A 582 -24.21 11.38 -13.01
C TYR A 582 -22.88 11.08 -13.68
N LEU A 583 -22.84 10.11 -14.59
CA LEU A 583 -21.64 9.77 -15.36
C LEU A 583 -21.39 10.83 -16.43
N VAL A 584 -20.33 11.61 -16.25
CA VAL A 584 -19.91 12.68 -17.16
C VAL A 584 -18.41 12.52 -17.43
N PRO A 585 -18.01 11.80 -18.49
CA PRO A 585 -16.61 11.70 -18.87
C PRO A 585 -16.04 13.04 -19.33
N ARG A 586 -14.75 13.25 -19.13
CA ARG A 586 -14.02 14.37 -19.75
C ARG A 586 -13.98 14.17 -21.26
N THR A 587 -14.04 15.24 -22.03
CA THR A 587 -13.99 15.22 -23.48
C THR A 587 -12.76 15.95 -24.01
N ARG A 588 -12.27 15.53 -25.16
CA ARG A 588 -11.20 16.24 -25.88
C ARG A 588 -11.64 17.64 -26.28
N GLU A 589 -12.91 17.78 -26.68
CA GLU A 589 -13.47 19.07 -27.09
C GLU A 589 -13.39 20.11 -25.95
N SER A 590 -13.79 19.72 -24.74
CA SER A 590 -13.70 20.63 -23.59
C SER A 590 -12.24 21.00 -23.25
N ILE A 591 -11.29 20.05 -23.41
CA ILE A 591 -9.86 20.33 -23.23
C ILE A 591 -9.37 21.37 -24.24
N ILE A 592 -9.71 21.23 -25.52
CA ILE A 592 -9.34 22.17 -26.60
C ILE A 592 -9.95 23.54 -26.36
N ASN A 593 -11.21 23.59 -25.97
CA ASN A 593 -11.94 24.84 -25.71
C ASN A 593 -11.57 25.51 -24.39
N GLY A 594 -10.75 24.85 -23.54
CA GLY A 594 -10.40 25.37 -22.22
C GLY A 594 -11.59 25.41 -21.24
N THR A 595 -12.60 24.54 -21.43
CA THR A 595 -13.78 24.44 -20.58
C THR A 595 -13.76 23.14 -19.74
N ASP A 596 -14.60 23.09 -18.71
CA ASP A 596 -14.76 21.94 -17.82
C ASP A 596 -16.20 21.42 -17.90
N ASN A 597 -16.45 20.48 -18.82
CA ASN A 597 -17.79 19.95 -19.07
C ASN A 597 -18.41 19.26 -17.84
N GLN A 598 -17.59 18.82 -16.88
CA GLN A 598 -18.11 18.25 -15.62
C GLN A 598 -18.61 19.36 -14.71
N VAL A 599 -17.88 20.47 -14.58
CA VAL A 599 -18.33 21.66 -13.82
C VAL A 599 -19.56 22.29 -14.50
N GLU A 600 -19.55 22.45 -15.83
CA GLU A 600 -20.70 22.97 -16.57
C GLU A 600 -21.96 22.13 -16.31
N ARG A 601 -21.84 20.80 -16.38
CA ARG A 601 -22.97 19.90 -16.10
C ARG A 601 -23.42 19.95 -14.63
N ALA A 602 -22.48 20.10 -13.69
CA ALA A 602 -22.80 20.28 -12.27
C ALA A 602 -23.61 21.57 -12.03
N ILE A 603 -23.24 22.68 -12.68
CA ILE A 603 -23.99 23.96 -12.62
C ILE A 603 -25.41 23.79 -13.15
N ASP A 604 -25.58 23.09 -14.30
CA ASP A 604 -26.92 22.85 -14.87
C ASP A 604 -27.83 22.08 -13.91
N ILE A 605 -27.29 21.03 -13.26
CA ILE A 605 -28.04 20.24 -12.29
C ILE A 605 -28.42 21.11 -11.08
N LEU A 606 -27.43 21.82 -10.50
CA LEU A 606 -27.67 22.68 -9.35
C LEU A 606 -28.69 23.76 -9.63
N LYS A 607 -28.66 24.38 -10.82
CA LYS A 607 -29.66 25.39 -11.23
C LYS A 607 -31.08 24.80 -11.38
N SER A 608 -31.19 23.53 -11.71
CA SER A 608 -32.50 22.86 -11.78
C SER A 608 -33.12 22.53 -10.41
N GLU A 609 -32.31 22.60 -9.34
CA GLU A 609 -32.75 22.38 -7.95
C GLU A 609 -33.04 23.68 -7.19
N LEU A 610 -32.66 24.86 -7.75
CA LEU A 610 -32.94 26.20 -7.22
C LEU A 610 -34.34 26.69 -7.64
#